data_4d3b6ceb751f90adcd135c15c8f1c7af
#
_entry.id   4d3b6ceb751f90adcd135c15c8f1c7af
#
_cell.length_a   1.000
_cell.length_b   1.000
_cell.length_c   1.000
_cell.angle_alpha   90.00
_cell.angle_beta   90.00
_cell.angle_gamma   90.00
#
_symmetry.space_group_name_H-M   'P 1'
#
loop_
_entity.id
_entity.type
_entity.pdbx_description
1 polymer ?
#
loop_
_entity_poly.entity_id
_entity_poly.type
_entity_poly.pdbx_seq_one_letter_code
_entity_poly.pdbx_strand_id
1 'polypeptide(L)'
;ILNMGFEKICLTHVALSNPKLIQEISDNFGKQSVVVKLDLKKNLFRKLKVYDYLNNKFINEDINHYIKKIISLGAGELVINFVDNEGTRAGLYDADLLKIDLNIEIPIIISGGVNSHQNIKDLFKSRIDAVALGSLLVYFGIHKAVLINYPNKDEIKELTEFLFKE
;
A
#
# COMPACT_ATOMS: atom_id res chain seq x y z
N ILE A 1 -4.67 6.51 -21.06
CA ILE A 1 -5.52 5.89 -20.03
C ILE A 1 -6.41 6.95 -19.40
N LEU A 2 -5.88 8.00 -18.77
CA LEU A 2 -6.69 9.06 -18.12
C LEU A 2 -7.65 9.76 -19.10
N ASN A 3 -7.20 10.07 -20.32
CA ASN A 3 -8.06 10.59 -21.40
C ASN A 3 -9.19 9.63 -21.84
N MET A 4 -9.15 8.38 -21.43
CA MET A 4 -10.19 7.37 -21.67
C MET A 4 -11.25 7.33 -20.58
N GLY A 5 -11.19 8.23 -19.59
CA GLY A 5 -12.15 8.33 -18.50
C GLY A 5 -11.77 7.57 -17.20
N PHE A 6 -10.53 7.08 -17.10
CA PHE A 6 -10.04 6.54 -15.82
C PHE A 6 -9.69 7.70 -14.87
N GLU A 7 -10.09 7.59 -13.62
CA GLU A 7 -9.87 8.63 -12.61
C GLU A 7 -8.43 8.66 -12.11
N LYS A 8 -7.80 7.49 -11.96
CA LYS A 8 -6.47 7.35 -11.39
C LYS A 8 -5.61 6.33 -12.14
N ILE A 9 -4.32 6.54 -12.11
CA ILE A 9 -3.32 5.60 -12.61
C ILE A 9 -2.37 5.21 -11.48
N CYS A 10 -2.11 3.91 -11.34
CA CYS A 10 -1.17 3.40 -10.35
C CYS A 10 0.17 3.05 -11.00
N LEU A 11 1.22 3.73 -10.56
CA LEU A 11 2.59 3.59 -11.05
C LEU A 11 3.41 2.77 -10.05
N THR A 12 4.02 1.67 -10.50
CA THR A 12 4.90 0.83 -9.67
C THR A 12 6.32 0.91 -10.20
N HIS A 13 6.72 -0.01 -11.09
CA HIS A 13 8.07 -0.05 -11.65
C HIS A 13 8.47 1.25 -12.38
N VAL A 14 7.54 1.86 -13.10
CA VAL A 14 7.82 3.09 -13.83
C VAL A 14 8.14 4.27 -12.90
N ALA A 15 7.61 4.29 -11.69
CA ALA A 15 7.98 5.29 -10.69
C ALA A 15 9.44 5.18 -10.26
N LEU A 16 10.04 3.97 -10.36
CA LEU A 16 11.46 3.73 -10.08
C LEU A 16 12.35 4.03 -11.30
N SER A 17 11.94 3.60 -12.49
CA SER A 17 12.74 3.67 -13.72
C SER A 17 12.64 5.03 -14.44
N ASN A 18 11.49 5.69 -14.35
CA ASN A 18 11.25 7.03 -14.92
C ASN A 18 10.39 7.89 -13.96
N PRO A 19 10.94 8.38 -12.84
CA PRO A 19 10.19 9.18 -11.86
C PRO A 19 9.59 10.47 -12.44
N LYS A 20 10.15 11.01 -13.51
CA LYS A 20 9.62 12.21 -14.19
C LYS A 20 8.20 12.02 -14.71
N LEU A 21 7.81 10.78 -15.02
CA LEU A 21 6.45 10.48 -15.45
C LEU A 21 5.40 10.80 -14.38
N ILE A 22 5.76 10.71 -13.09
CA ILE A 22 4.91 11.13 -11.98
C ILE A 22 4.55 12.61 -12.15
N GLN A 23 5.56 13.45 -12.38
CA GLN A 23 5.39 14.89 -12.56
C GLN A 23 4.59 15.20 -13.83
N GLU A 24 4.93 14.57 -14.95
CA GLU A 24 4.23 14.78 -16.23
C GLU A 24 2.73 14.49 -16.12
N ILE A 25 2.36 13.39 -15.42
CA ILE A 25 0.94 13.05 -15.22
C ILE A 25 0.30 14.03 -14.24
N SER A 26 0.98 14.36 -13.16
CA SER A 26 0.48 15.30 -12.17
C SER A 26 0.23 16.69 -12.75
N ASP A 27 1.13 17.18 -13.59
CA ASP A 27 1.01 18.50 -14.24
C ASP A 27 -0.17 18.54 -15.23
N ASN A 28 -0.45 17.43 -15.93
CA ASN A 28 -1.51 17.36 -16.94
C ASN A 28 -2.90 17.02 -16.37
N PHE A 29 -2.97 16.21 -15.30
CA PHE A 29 -4.23 15.63 -14.80
C PHE A 29 -4.48 15.91 -13.31
N GLY A 30 -3.54 16.56 -12.63
CA GLY A 30 -3.58 16.80 -11.19
C GLY A 30 -3.03 15.64 -10.35
N LYS A 31 -2.52 15.97 -9.17
CA LYS A 31 -1.93 15.00 -8.22
C LYS A 31 -2.89 13.88 -7.85
N GLN A 32 -4.18 14.19 -7.69
CA GLN A 32 -5.23 13.23 -7.32
C GLN A 32 -5.37 12.05 -8.31
N SER A 33 -4.87 12.21 -9.53
CA SER A 33 -4.88 11.14 -10.54
C SER A 33 -3.67 10.22 -10.49
N VAL A 34 -2.68 10.51 -9.63
CA VAL A 34 -1.41 9.77 -9.56
C VAL A 34 -1.32 8.99 -8.26
N VAL A 35 -1.38 7.68 -8.38
CA VAL A 35 -1.11 6.73 -7.28
C VAL A 35 0.27 6.13 -7.50
N VAL A 36 1.14 6.14 -6.51
CA VAL A 36 2.42 5.42 -6.57
C VAL A 36 2.36 4.21 -5.65
N LYS A 37 2.59 3.02 -6.21
CA LYS A 37 2.74 1.79 -5.43
C LYS A 37 4.21 1.52 -5.19
N LEU A 38 4.58 1.46 -3.92
CA LEU A 38 5.93 1.19 -3.44
C LEU A 38 6.01 -0.23 -2.90
N ASP A 39 6.73 -1.10 -3.59
CA ASP A 39 6.99 -2.44 -3.12
C ASP A 39 8.16 -2.43 -2.12
N LEU A 40 7.91 -2.92 -0.91
CA LEU A 40 8.89 -3.05 0.16
C LEU A 40 9.18 -4.52 0.44
N LYS A 41 10.48 -4.86 0.54
CA LYS A 41 10.94 -6.22 0.81
C LYS A 41 12.10 -6.22 1.80
N LYS A 42 12.19 -7.26 2.63
CA LYS A 42 13.33 -7.45 3.53
C LYS A 42 14.52 -8.04 2.78
N ASN A 43 15.67 -7.42 2.90
CA ASN A 43 16.90 -7.95 2.35
C ASN A 43 17.46 -9.10 3.23
N LEU A 44 18.61 -9.68 2.86
CA LEU A 44 19.27 -10.76 3.61
C LEU A 44 19.56 -10.42 5.08
N PHE A 45 19.76 -9.12 5.39
CA PHE A 45 19.97 -8.62 6.75
C PHE A 45 18.66 -8.25 7.45
N ARG A 46 17.50 -8.66 6.94
CA ARG A 46 16.16 -8.32 7.43
C ARG A 46 15.85 -6.83 7.50
N LYS A 47 16.59 -6.01 6.76
CA LYS A 47 16.29 -4.58 6.61
C LYS A 47 15.27 -4.39 5.51
N LEU A 48 14.21 -3.63 5.81
CA LEU A 48 13.19 -3.23 4.85
C LEU A 48 13.80 -2.26 3.83
N LYS A 49 13.56 -2.50 2.55
CA LYS A 49 14.09 -1.72 1.42
C LYS A 49 13.05 -1.62 0.32
N VAL A 50 13.12 -0.56 -0.47
CA VAL A 50 12.39 -0.45 -1.73
C VAL A 50 12.89 -1.53 -2.69
N TYR A 51 11.95 -2.23 -3.30
CA TYR A 51 12.24 -3.38 -4.16
C TYR A 51 11.64 -3.20 -5.56
N ASP A 52 12.49 -3.36 -6.56
CA ASP A 52 12.09 -3.38 -7.96
C ASP A 52 11.81 -4.83 -8.37
N TYR A 53 10.54 -5.20 -8.42
CA TYR A 53 10.11 -6.57 -8.72
C TYR A 53 10.49 -7.00 -10.14
N LEU A 54 10.39 -6.10 -11.14
CA LEU A 54 10.69 -6.45 -12.54
C LEU A 54 12.19 -6.74 -12.74
N ASN A 55 13.07 -5.97 -12.10
CA ASN A 55 14.50 -6.15 -12.20
C ASN A 55 15.09 -7.00 -11.08
N ASN A 56 14.26 -7.52 -10.18
CA ASN A 56 14.64 -8.35 -9.03
C ASN A 56 15.80 -7.74 -8.23
N LYS A 57 15.70 -6.43 -7.91
CA LYS A 57 16.78 -5.72 -7.21
C LYS A 57 16.24 -4.80 -6.12
N PHE A 58 17.06 -4.60 -5.10
CA PHE A 58 16.84 -3.58 -4.08
C PHE A 58 17.33 -2.22 -4.55
N ILE A 59 16.56 -1.19 -4.26
CA ILE A 59 16.95 0.20 -4.52
C ILE A 59 17.80 0.66 -3.33
N ASN A 60 18.96 1.23 -3.62
CA ASN A 60 19.89 1.72 -2.60
C ASN A 60 19.59 3.18 -2.23
N GLU A 61 18.34 3.43 -1.87
CA GLU A 61 17.86 4.72 -1.38
C GLU A 61 17.10 4.47 -0.07
N ASP A 62 17.11 5.42 0.85
CA ASP A 62 16.30 5.36 2.06
C ASP A 62 14.80 5.44 1.70
N ILE A 63 13.97 4.64 2.38
CA ILE A 63 12.53 4.55 2.10
C ILE A 63 11.87 5.92 2.26
N ASN A 64 12.15 6.61 3.36
CA ASN A 64 11.50 7.89 3.66
C ASN A 64 11.98 8.99 2.71
N HIS A 65 13.26 8.95 2.32
CA HIS A 65 13.77 9.86 1.30
C HIS A 65 13.08 9.62 -0.05
N TYR A 66 12.90 8.35 -0.44
CA TYR A 66 12.20 8.01 -1.68
C TYR A 66 10.73 8.44 -1.65
N ILE A 67 10.03 8.23 -0.52
CA ILE A 67 8.64 8.70 -0.34
C ILE A 67 8.56 10.23 -0.52
N LYS A 68 9.42 10.99 0.14
CA LYS A 68 9.45 12.46 -0.01
C LYS A 68 9.68 12.89 -1.45
N LYS A 69 10.57 12.21 -2.16
CA LYS A 69 10.87 12.47 -3.57
C LYS A 69 9.65 12.25 -4.47
N ILE A 70 8.94 11.12 -4.35
CA ILE A 70 7.74 10.88 -5.19
C ILE A 70 6.61 11.85 -4.88
N ILE A 71 6.44 12.26 -3.63
CA ILE A 71 5.48 13.30 -3.23
C ILE A 71 5.84 14.64 -3.88
N SER A 72 7.11 15.02 -3.85
CA SER A 72 7.58 16.27 -4.48
C SER A 72 7.38 16.28 -6.00
N LEU A 73 7.38 15.11 -6.64
CA LEU A 73 7.08 14.92 -8.06
C LEU A 73 5.58 14.92 -8.37
N GLY A 74 4.72 14.94 -7.36
CA GLY A 74 3.27 15.07 -7.57
C GLY A 74 2.49 13.77 -7.40
N ALA A 75 3.01 12.77 -6.68
CA ALA A 75 2.19 11.66 -6.22
C ALA A 75 1.06 12.17 -5.32
N GLY A 76 -0.17 11.78 -5.59
CA GLY A 76 -1.36 12.16 -4.83
C GLY A 76 -1.85 11.09 -3.87
N GLU A 77 -1.42 9.83 -4.04
CA GLU A 77 -1.66 8.72 -3.11
C GLU A 77 -0.45 7.78 -3.10
N LEU A 78 -0.20 7.16 -1.95
CA LEU A 78 0.86 6.18 -1.76
C LEU A 78 0.29 4.83 -1.36
N VAL A 79 0.56 3.79 -2.14
CA VAL A 79 0.31 2.39 -1.76
C VAL A 79 1.63 1.79 -1.30
N ILE A 80 1.71 1.35 -0.05
CA ILE A 80 2.86 0.64 0.49
C ILE A 80 2.51 -0.85 0.49
N ASN A 81 3.25 -1.64 -0.28
CA ASN A 81 3.03 -3.07 -0.42
C ASN A 81 4.18 -3.87 0.20
N PHE A 82 3.87 -4.71 1.18
CA PHE A 82 4.84 -5.60 1.81
C PHE A 82 4.92 -6.92 1.05
N VAL A 83 5.88 -7.00 0.12
CA VAL A 83 6.04 -8.12 -0.83
C VAL A 83 6.20 -9.48 -0.12
N ASP A 84 6.99 -9.53 0.95
CA ASP A 84 7.22 -10.78 1.69
C ASP A 84 5.95 -11.31 2.39
N ASN A 85 4.98 -10.45 2.61
CA ASN A 85 3.72 -10.80 3.27
C ASN A 85 2.58 -11.02 2.27
N GLU A 86 2.72 -10.62 1.01
CA GLU A 86 1.67 -10.70 0.01
C GLU A 86 1.17 -12.15 -0.19
N GLY A 87 -0.15 -12.34 -0.13
CA GLY A 87 -0.78 -13.66 -0.27
C GLY A 87 -0.60 -14.61 0.92
N THR A 88 0.25 -14.29 1.89
CA THR A 88 0.59 -15.20 3.01
C THR A 88 -0.48 -15.25 4.09
N ARG A 89 -1.22 -14.14 4.29
CA ARG A 89 -2.09 -13.91 5.46
C ARG A 89 -1.33 -14.04 6.79
N ALA A 90 -0.06 -13.65 6.80
CA ALA A 90 0.77 -13.69 8.02
C ALA A 90 0.44 -12.56 9.00
N GLY A 91 -0.30 -11.57 8.58
CA GLY A 91 -0.52 -10.32 9.29
C GLY A 91 0.56 -9.29 9.00
N LEU A 92 0.22 -8.04 9.19
CA LEU A 92 1.17 -6.93 9.23
C LEU A 92 1.29 -6.46 10.67
N TYR A 93 2.50 -6.21 11.10
CA TYR A 93 2.81 -5.82 12.47
C TYR A 93 3.41 -4.41 12.50
N ASP A 94 3.14 -3.69 13.55
CA ASP A 94 3.60 -2.31 13.77
C ASP A 94 5.12 -2.14 13.59
N ALA A 95 5.92 -3.16 13.93
CA ALA A 95 7.37 -3.12 13.82
C ALA A 95 7.91 -2.85 12.40
N ASP A 96 7.16 -3.18 11.35
CA ASP A 96 7.56 -2.85 9.98
C ASP A 96 7.04 -1.47 9.56
N LEU A 97 5.86 -1.06 10.06
CA LEU A 97 5.31 0.29 9.85
C LEU A 97 6.13 1.37 10.56
N LEU A 98 6.63 1.10 11.78
CA LEU A 98 7.47 2.04 12.54
C LEU A 98 8.77 2.44 11.83
N LYS A 99 9.17 1.72 10.78
CA LYS A 99 10.34 2.07 9.97
C LYS A 99 10.05 3.09 8.88
N ILE A 100 8.78 3.43 8.71
CA ILE A 100 8.28 4.30 7.66
C ILE A 100 7.71 5.55 8.32
N ASP A 101 8.16 6.71 7.86
CA ASP A 101 7.58 7.99 8.26
C ASP A 101 6.21 8.14 7.59
N LEU A 102 5.15 7.83 8.34
CA LEU A 102 3.77 7.97 7.90
C LEU A 102 3.22 9.41 8.06
N ASN A 103 4.04 10.35 8.58
CA ASN A 103 3.62 11.74 8.72
C ASN A 103 3.79 12.50 7.40
N ILE A 104 2.98 12.14 6.41
CA ILE A 104 2.94 12.73 5.07
C ILE A 104 1.55 13.30 4.78
N GLU A 105 1.45 14.18 3.77
CA GLU A 105 0.22 14.93 3.48
C GLU A 105 -0.74 14.18 2.52
N ILE A 106 -0.28 13.10 1.88
CA ILE A 106 -1.09 12.34 0.93
C ILE A 106 -1.64 11.06 1.57
N PRO A 107 -2.79 10.55 1.12
CA PRO A 107 -3.36 9.30 1.60
C PRO A 107 -2.39 8.12 1.48
N ILE A 108 -2.36 7.29 2.53
CA ILE A 108 -1.54 6.08 2.62
C ILE A 108 -2.44 4.86 2.61
N ILE A 109 -2.17 3.96 1.68
CA ILE A 109 -2.84 2.68 1.54
C ILE A 109 -1.85 1.58 1.85
N ILE A 110 -2.15 0.71 2.80
CA ILE A 110 -1.31 -0.45 3.13
C ILE A 110 -1.81 -1.70 2.41
N SER A 111 -0.88 -2.47 1.84
CA SER A 111 -1.13 -3.72 1.14
C SER A 111 -0.14 -4.82 1.54
N GLY A 112 -0.54 -6.07 1.41
CA GLY A 112 0.29 -7.26 1.61
C GLY A 112 0.18 -7.85 3.02
N GLY A 113 -0.39 -9.06 3.12
CA GLY A 113 -0.36 -9.88 4.32
C GLY A 113 -1.49 -9.71 5.34
N VAL A 114 -2.37 -8.76 5.19
CA VAL A 114 -3.51 -8.56 6.11
C VAL A 114 -4.31 -9.86 6.26
N ASN A 115 -4.56 -10.27 7.51
CA ASN A 115 -5.07 -11.61 7.84
C ASN A 115 -6.42 -11.65 8.55
N SER A 116 -6.89 -10.54 9.14
CA SER A 116 -8.10 -10.50 9.96
C SER A 116 -8.66 -9.09 10.10
N HIS A 117 -9.92 -8.97 10.51
CA HIS A 117 -10.54 -7.71 10.88
C HIS A 117 -9.81 -7.02 12.05
N GLN A 118 -9.30 -7.79 13.02
CA GLN A 118 -8.50 -7.22 14.10
C GLN A 118 -7.20 -6.62 13.58
N ASN A 119 -6.52 -7.27 12.64
CA ASN A 119 -5.31 -6.71 12.02
C ASN A 119 -5.61 -5.41 11.24
N ILE A 120 -6.79 -5.30 10.60
CA ILE A 120 -7.25 -4.06 9.98
C ILE A 120 -7.38 -2.95 11.03
N LYS A 121 -8.07 -3.23 12.17
CA LYS A 121 -8.23 -2.26 13.25
C LYS A 121 -6.88 -1.81 13.83
N ASP A 122 -5.94 -2.75 14.00
CA ASP A 122 -4.61 -2.43 14.52
C ASP A 122 -3.82 -1.54 13.54
N LEU A 123 -3.92 -1.79 12.24
CA LEU A 123 -3.30 -0.95 11.22
C LEU A 123 -3.84 0.49 11.25
N PHE A 124 -5.14 0.66 11.43
CA PHE A 124 -5.75 1.99 11.51
C PHE A 124 -5.43 2.77 12.79
N LYS A 125 -4.83 2.15 13.81
CA LYS A 125 -4.23 2.89 14.94
C LYS A 125 -3.00 3.68 14.53
N SER A 126 -2.35 3.27 13.44
CA SER A 126 -1.30 4.04 12.78
C SER A 126 -1.93 5.06 11.82
N ARG A 127 -1.14 6.03 11.37
CA ARG A 127 -1.61 7.04 10.41
C ARG A 127 -1.69 6.47 9.01
N ILE A 128 -2.71 5.66 8.73
CA ILE A 128 -3.03 5.14 7.42
C ILE A 128 -4.49 5.47 7.07
N ASP A 129 -4.78 5.62 5.79
CA ASP A 129 -6.11 6.04 5.31
C ASP A 129 -6.90 4.86 4.75
N ALA A 130 -6.23 3.82 4.26
CA ALA A 130 -6.90 2.65 3.71
C ALA A 130 -6.03 1.37 3.80
N VAL A 131 -6.69 0.22 3.65
CA VAL A 131 -6.07 -1.10 3.57
C VAL A 131 -6.55 -1.80 2.31
N ALA A 132 -5.61 -2.27 1.47
CA ALA A 132 -5.91 -3.07 0.31
C ALA A 132 -5.90 -4.56 0.67
N LEU A 133 -7.04 -5.21 0.47
CA LEU A 133 -7.25 -6.61 0.82
C LEU A 133 -7.28 -7.49 -0.44
N GLY A 134 -6.56 -8.59 -0.42
CA GLY A 134 -6.60 -9.61 -1.47
C GLY A 134 -6.98 -10.97 -0.87
N SER A 135 -5.99 -11.73 -0.41
CA SER A 135 -6.16 -13.11 0.05
C SER A 135 -7.14 -13.29 1.23
N LEU A 136 -7.35 -12.27 2.05
CA LEU A 136 -8.34 -12.29 3.13
C LEU A 136 -9.76 -12.46 2.61
N LEU A 137 -10.08 -11.87 1.46
CA LEU A 137 -11.41 -11.90 0.85
C LEU A 137 -11.62 -13.07 -0.11
N VAL A 138 -10.52 -13.71 -0.54
CA VAL A 138 -10.57 -14.77 -1.56
C VAL A 138 -10.41 -16.17 -0.98
N TYR A 139 -9.64 -16.32 0.08
CA TYR A 139 -9.33 -17.62 0.65
C TYR A 139 -9.98 -17.84 2.02
N PHE A 140 -10.60 -18.99 2.19
CA PHE A 140 -11.25 -19.39 3.44
C PHE A 140 -10.57 -20.61 4.07
N GLY A 141 -10.45 -20.59 5.42
CA GLY A 141 -9.92 -21.70 6.21
C GLY A 141 -8.44 -22.00 6.01
N ILE A 142 -7.97 -23.05 6.72
CA ILE A 142 -6.55 -23.45 6.75
C ILE A 142 -6.07 -24.02 5.41
N HIS A 143 -7.00 -24.57 4.62
CA HIS A 143 -6.71 -25.15 3.31
C HIS A 143 -6.78 -24.13 2.18
N LYS A 144 -6.97 -22.83 2.50
CA LYS A 144 -7.09 -21.75 1.53
C LYS A 144 -8.08 -22.06 0.39
N ALA A 145 -9.23 -22.63 0.74
CA ALA A 145 -10.29 -22.86 -0.25
C ALA A 145 -10.68 -21.52 -0.89
N VAL A 146 -10.83 -21.50 -2.21
CA VAL A 146 -11.27 -20.31 -2.93
C VAL A 146 -12.75 -20.10 -2.63
N LEU A 147 -13.03 -19.13 -1.78
CA LEU A 147 -14.39 -18.72 -1.41
C LEU A 147 -14.37 -17.21 -1.21
N ILE A 148 -15.17 -16.51 -2.00
CA ILE A 148 -15.34 -15.06 -1.82
C ILE A 148 -15.97 -14.83 -0.46
N ASN A 149 -15.20 -14.18 0.42
CA ASN A 149 -15.53 -13.97 1.82
C ASN A 149 -15.55 -12.47 2.13
N TYR A 150 -16.58 -11.78 1.63
CA TYR A 150 -16.78 -10.37 2.00
C TYR A 150 -17.28 -10.25 3.43
N PRO A 151 -16.87 -9.20 4.16
CA PRO A 151 -17.42 -8.91 5.47
C PRO A 151 -18.95 -8.75 5.39
N ASN A 152 -19.65 -9.34 6.32
CA ASN A 152 -21.09 -9.16 6.45
C ASN A 152 -21.42 -7.75 6.99
N LYS A 153 -22.71 -7.39 7.04
CA LYS A 153 -23.13 -6.05 7.47
C LYS A 153 -22.70 -5.70 8.89
N ASP A 154 -22.70 -6.67 9.80
CA ASP A 154 -22.33 -6.44 11.21
C ASP A 154 -20.83 -6.23 11.34
N GLU A 155 -20.01 -7.02 10.61
CA GLU A 155 -18.56 -6.85 10.55
C GLU A 155 -18.17 -5.50 9.91
N ILE A 156 -18.85 -5.08 8.85
CA ILE A 156 -18.65 -3.75 8.23
C ILE A 156 -18.98 -2.67 9.24
N LYS A 157 -20.13 -2.78 9.93
CA LYS A 157 -20.56 -1.82 10.93
C LYS A 157 -19.55 -1.70 12.07
N GLU A 158 -19.05 -2.83 12.57
CA GLU A 158 -18.02 -2.88 13.63
C GLU A 158 -16.72 -2.21 13.20
N LEU A 159 -16.26 -2.46 11.97
CA LEU A 159 -15.07 -1.80 11.41
C LEU A 159 -15.31 -0.29 11.24
N THR A 160 -16.48 0.11 10.73
CA THR A 160 -16.83 1.52 10.53
C THR A 160 -16.94 2.26 11.86
N GLU A 161 -17.62 1.69 12.85
CA GLU A 161 -17.73 2.29 14.18
C GLU A 161 -16.36 2.44 14.86
N PHE A 162 -15.44 1.52 14.60
CA PHE A 162 -14.07 1.64 15.10
C PHE A 162 -13.33 2.81 14.45
N LEU A 163 -13.46 2.97 13.13
CA LEU A 163 -12.75 4.00 12.35
C LEU A 163 -13.25 5.43 12.63
N PHE A 164 -14.52 5.59 12.98
CA PHE A 164 -15.15 6.90 13.23
C PHE A 164 -15.43 7.16 14.72
N LYS A 165 -14.92 6.35 15.63
CA LYS A 165 -14.85 6.72 17.05
C LYS A 165 -13.71 7.71 17.24
N GLU A 166 -14.05 9.02 17.27
CA GLU A 166 -13.20 10.07 17.81
C GLU A 166 -12.95 9.90 19.31
#